data_50e0ab84f784d0e471e791eef3af3de1
#
_entry.id   50e0ab84f784d0e471e791eef3af3de1
#
_cell.length_a   1.000
_cell.length_b   1.000
_cell.length_c   1.000
_cell.angle_alpha   90.00
_cell.angle_beta   90.00
_cell.angle_gamma   90.00
#
_symmetry.space_group_name_H-M   'P 1'
#
loop_
_entity.id
_entity.type
_entity.pdbx_description
1 polymer ?
#
loop_
_entity_poly.entity_id
_entity_poly.type
_entity_poly.pdbx_seq_one_letter_code
_entity_poly.pdbx_strand_id
1 'polypeptide(L)'
;MRRILPDSLSLRRVAGAVLAVVAIVVVFLVVDLGPTTVAKMAWRRAQKVADARNRWVTAHESGKLAAPTPADAARGFSVFTRSTLLRVGDRDAPRQGEVPAALHVQAAWNQYEAAQLAVHAWKAVDGLAIAATSLTDASGHEIPASAVDLRMERFYAIALSIHVHNRFGVVPKTLEPAVPVAAAAGTTRPFWITVHVPDGQAAGRYHGTVSIRAGDQAVDVPLDVDVLGLALDEAPMLLGPLSLPVLRNYTRAGPRRATKIAERAGVAFHDIREHGMTTLSLWSAHTLRRDAGGALVLPDLDVAMQLFGRERFPKPLLYAPVNLLSTNKLGRAATYRHYDSSVAVPLAREIATTYGARAAALGLPGLILDPIEEPNYALGLDRHDAPDLRQKIATELLAAMKQAGATTAMTCTPETALVGKGNLDYWLVAYKRFTPGVFEKARKAGAHLAMYANATLTGNGTSFSRFFFGYWPWATGLEGMTAWTWPMTPKRFPANLDPARAEGALDVHDGFLGRDDRPVPTIQWELAREGVDDMRYLATIARLAARARSSGDAGAVRAADEADAFLASVKAAVVRDPHRYTFEDPKTLAPRKAFGWDWTDFEARRRSSFELLAKLSAFAG
;
A
#
# COMPACT_ATOMS: atom_id res chain seq x y z
N MET A 1 -53.92 -55.03 -25.84
CA MET A 1 -53.31 -53.99 -24.98
C MET A 1 -52.00 -53.53 -25.59
N ARG A 2 -51.99 -52.42 -26.37
CA ARG A 2 -50.77 -51.79 -26.86
C ARG A 2 -50.34 -50.70 -25.87
N ARG A 3 -49.16 -50.83 -25.28
CA ARG A 3 -48.53 -49.80 -24.46
C ARG A 3 -48.06 -48.66 -25.39
N ILE A 4 -48.61 -47.50 -25.16
CA ILE A 4 -48.16 -46.25 -25.80
C ILE A 4 -46.88 -45.82 -25.06
N LEU A 5 -45.74 -45.86 -25.72
CA LEU A 5 -44.52 -45.25 -25.26
C LEU A 5 -44.62 -43.74 -25.52
N PRO A 6 -44.28 -42.87 -24.57
CA PRO A 6 -44.29 -41.41 -24.79
C PRO A 6 -43.17 -41.00 -25.75
N ASP A 7 -43.54 -40.16 -26.69
CA ASP A 7 -42.67 -39.65 -27.73
C ASP A 7 -41.37 -39.03 -27.20
N SER A 8 -40.26 -39.49 -27.76
CA SER A 8 -38.91 -38.94 -27.47
C SER A 8 -38.79 -37.44 -27.82
N LEU A 9 -39.73 -36.90 -28.59
CA LEU A 9 -39.86 -35.46 -28.86
C LEU A 9 -40.34 -34.63 -27.67
N SER A 10 -41.14 -35.21 -26.77
CA SER A 10 -41.64 -34.54 -25.57
C SER A 10 -40.54 -34.40 -24.53
N LEU A 11 -39.67 -35.38 -24.36
CA LEU A 11 -38.54 -35.36 -23.44
C LEU A 11 -37.45 -34.32 -23.91
N ARG A 12 -37.21 -34.23 -25.19
CA ARG A 12 -36.26 -33.21 -25.74
C ARG A 12 -36.79 -31.78 -25.60
N ARG A 13 -38.09 -31.56 -25.75
CA ARG A 13 -38.72 -30.25 -25.47
C ARG A 13 -38.71 -29.86 -24.03
N VAL A 14 -38.95 -30.80 -23.11
CA VAL A 14 -38.86 -30.58 -21.67
C VAL A 14 -37.41 -30.32 -21.24
N ALA A 15 -36.43 -31.08 -21.76
CA ALA A 15 -35.02 -30.86 -21.48
C ALA A 15 -34.54 -29.50 -22.03
N GLY A 16 -35.02 -29.10 -23.23
CA GLY A 16 -34.75 -27.80 -23.81
C GLY A 16 -35.33 -26.62 -22.99
N ALA A 17 -36.58 -26.79 -22.50
CA ALA A 17 -37.22 -25.80 -21.63
C ALA A 17 -36.50 -25.68 -20.27
N VAL A 18 -36.08 -26.79 -19.68
CA VAL A 18 -35.29 -26.77 -18.43
C VAL A 18 -33.93 -26.13 -18.64
N LEU A 19 -33.25 -26.43 -19.73
CA LEU A 19 -31.98 -25.76 -20.07
C LEU A 19 -32.16 -24.26 -20.31
N ALA A 20 -33.23 -23.83 -20.97
CA ALA A 20 -33.54 -22.42 -21.19
C ALA A 20 -33.86 -21.70 -19.86
N VAL A 21 -34.63 -22.33 -18.96
CA VAL A 21 -34.91 -21.79 -17.62
C VAL A 21 -33.63 -21.71 -16.79
N VAL A 22 -32.77 -22.73 -16.84
CA VAL A 22 -31.47 -22.71 -16.14
C VAL A 22 -30.56 -21.60 -16.72
N ALA A 23 -30.53 -21.43 -18.04
CA ALA A 23 -29.78 -20.35 -18.68
C ALA A 23 -30.32 -18.95 -18.30
N ILE A 24 -31.65 -18.78 -18.27
CA ILE A 24 -32.30 -17.53 -17.82
C ILE A 24 -32.01 -17.26 -16.35
N VAL A 25 -32.08 -18.28 -15.49
CA VAL A 25 -31.75 -18.16 -14.06
C VAL A 25 -30.26 -17.83 -13.86
N VAL A 26 -29.37 -18.42 -14.65
CA VAL A 26 -27.93 -18.09 -14.64
C VAL A 26 -27.68 -16.66 -15.11
N VAL A 27 -28.36 -16.24 -16.17
CA VAL A 27 -28.28 -14.84 -16.67
C VAL A 27 -28.85 -13.86 -15.64
N PHE A 28 -29.98 -14.16 -15.04
CA PHE A 28 -30.59 -13.34 -13.98
C PHE A 28 -29.68 -13.27 -12.75
N LEU A 29 -29.11 -14.38 -12.31
CA LEU A 29 -28.15 -14.42 -11.20
C LEU A 29 -26.87 -13.65 -11.52
N VAL A 30 -26.39 -13.65 -12.76
CA VAL A 30 -25.20 -12.91 -13.20
C VAL A 30 -25.49 -11.41 -13.36
N VAL A 31 -26.68 -11.04 -13.83
CA VAL A 31 -27.05 -9.63 -14.09
C VAL A 31 -27.52 -8.93 -12.80
N ASP A 32 -28.31 -9.59 -11.95
CA ASP A 32 -28.87 -8.97 -10.72
C ASP A 32 -27.93 -9.02 -9.51
N LEU A 33 -27.05 -10.02 -9.42
CA LEU A 33 -26.15 -10.19 -8.29
C LEU A 33 -24.87 -9.34 -8.36
N GLY A 34 -24.60 -8.70 -9.47
CA GLY A 34 -23.45 -7.85 -9.69
C GLY A 34 -22.08 -8.57 -9.60
N PRO A 35 -21.02 -7.95 -10.15
CA PRO A 35 -19.68 -8.57 -10.22
C PRO A 35 -19.10 -9.00 -8.87
N THR A 36 -19.49 -8.30 -7.79
CA THR A 36 -19.04 -8.61 -6.42
C THR A 36 -19.60 -9.93 -5.88
N THR A 37 -20.81 -10.31 -6.26
CA THR A 37 -21.43 -11.57 -5.79
C THR A 37 -20.90 -12.76 -6.56
N VAL A 38 -20.69 -12.61 -7.87
CA VAL A 38 -20.06 -13.64 -8.70
C VAL A 38 -18.61 -13.88 -8.25
N ALA A 39 -17.86 -12.83 -7.97
CA ALA A 39 -16.51 -12.92 -7.41
C ALA A 39 -16.50 -13.62 -6.05
N LYS A 40 -17.46 -13.32 -5.16
CA LYS A 40 -17.64 -13.99 -3.87
C LYS A 40 -17.98 -15.49 -4.01
N MET A 41 -18.84 -15.83 -4.95
CA MET A 41 -19.18 -17.23 -5.20
C MET A 41 -18.01 -18.01 -5.81
N ALA A 42 -17.30 -17.43 -6.76
CA ALA A 42 -16.10 -17.99 -7.34
C ALA A 42 -15.00 -18.18 -6.29
N TRP A 43 -14.82 -17.20 -5.41
CA TRP A 43 -13.87 -17.26 -4.31
C TRP A 43 -14.24 -18.35 -3.28
N ARG A 44 -15.51 -18.43 -2.83
CA ARG A 44 -15.99 -19.51 -1.95
C ARG A 44 -15.80 -20.89 -2.56
N ARG A 45 -16.02 -21.02 -3.86
CA ARG A 45 -15.79 -22.28 -4.59
C ARG A 45 -14.29 -22.61 -4.66
N ALA A 46 -13.44 -21.60 -4.94
CA ALA A 46 -11.99 -21.75 -4.94
C ALA A 46 -11.46 -22.12 -3.55
N GLN A 47 -11.98 -21.51 -2.49
CA GLN A 47 -11.64 -21.85 -1.11
C GLN A 47 -11.99 -23.30 -0.76
N LYS A 48 -13.23 -23.74 -1.07
CA LYS A 48 -13.64 -25.16 -0.88
C LYS A 48 -12.74 -26.14 -1.65
N VAL A 49 -12.35 -25.77 -2.86
CA VAL A 49 -11.42 -26.59 -3.68
C VAL A 49 -10.01 -26.57 -3.09
N ALA A 50 -9.57 -25.44 -2.53
CA ALA A 50 -8.27 -25.32 -1.86
C ALA A 50 -8.23 -26.15 -0.57
N ASP A 51 -9.28 -26.06 0.25
CA ASP A 51 -9.44 -26.86 1.48
C ASP A 51 -9.43 -28.36 1.17
N ALA A 52 -10.19 -28.78 0.15
CA ALA A 52 -10.26 -30.18 -0.27
C ALA A 52 -8.93 -30.72 -0.84
N ARG A 53 -8.03 -29.87 -1.29
CA ARG A 53 -6.75 -30.24 -1.91
C ARG A 53 -5.52 -29.96 -1.04
N ASN A 54 -5.69 -29.62 0.22
CA ASN A 54 -4.58 -29.29 1.14
C ASN A 54 -3.64 -28.20 0.57
N ARG A 55 -4.18 -27.16 -0.08
CA ARG A 55 -3.40 -26.05 -0.68
C ARG A 55 -3.18 -24.88 0.26
N TRP A 56 -3.36 -25.08 1.52
CA TRP A 56 -2.93 -24.13 2.53
C TRP A 56 -1.41 -24.13 2.59
N VAL A 57 -0.84 -22.94 2.41
CA VAL A 57 0.58 -22.70 2.60
C VAL A 57 0.76 -22.29 4.06
N THR A 58 1.52 -23.07 4.81
CA THR A 58 2.05 -22.66 6.11
C THR A 58 3.45 -22.10 5.89
N ALA A 59 3.78 -20.98 6.53
CA ALA A 59 5.16 -20.50 6.53
C ALA A 59 6.06 -21.59 7.13
N HIS A 60 7.08 -22.01 6.38
CA HIS A 60 8.05 -22.96 6.90
C HIS A 60 9.19 -22.21 7.56
N GLU A 61 9.47 -22.58 8.79
CA GLU A 61 10.65 -22.11 9.48
C GLU A 61 11.90 -22.57 8.74
N SER A 62 12.73 -21.60 8.37
CA SER A 62 14.09 -21.86 7.90
C SER A 62 15.07 -21.43 8.99
N GLY A 63 15.98 -22.31 9.38
CA GLY A 63 17.01 -22.04 10.38
C GLY A 63 16.99 -23.01 11.55
N LYS A 64 18.06 -22.98 12.32
CA LYS A 64 18.23 -23.84 13.48
C LYS A 64 17.50 -23.23 14.67
N LEU A 65 16.56 -23.96 15.24
CA LEU A 65 15.79 -23.51 16.41
C LEU A 65 16.70 -23.32 17.63
N ALA A 66 16.39 -22.33 18.44
CA ALA A 66 16.97 -22.15 19.77
C ALA A 66 16.17 -22.98 20.78
N ALA A 67 16.88 -23.76 21.60
CA ALA A 67 16.25 -24.41 22.73
C ALA A 67 15.86 -23.36 23.80
N PRO A 68 14.74 -23.58 24.54
CA PRO A 68 14.41 -22.70 25.66
C PRO A 68 15.53 -22.73 26.71
N THR A 69 15.89 -21.56 27.23
CA THR A 69 16.78 -21.48 28.38
C THR A 69 16.10 -22.03 29.63
N PRO A 70 16.84 -22.39 30.70
CA PRO A 70 16.22 -22.76 31.99
C PRO A 70 15.21 -21.72 32.51
N ALA A 71 15.49 -20.42 32.31
CA ALA A 71 14.58 -19.32 32.68
C ALA A 71 13.32 -19.32 31.79
N ASP A 72 13.46 -19.54 30.45
CA ASP A 72 12.31 -19.67 29.54
C ASP A 72 11.43 -20.85 29.91
N ALA A 73 12.03 -22.01 30.22
CA ALA A 73 11.30 -23.21 30.59
C ALA A 73 10.53 -23.03 31.91
N ALA A 74 11.15 -22.31 32.87
CA ALA A 74 10.52 -21.99 34.15
C ALA A 74 9.30 -21.07 33.98
N ARG A 75 9.44 -19.95 33.25
CA ARG A 75 8.34 -18.98 33.01
C ARG A 75 7.33 -19.45 31.96
N GLY A 76 7.67 -20.45 31.14
CA GLY A 76 6.77 -21.07 30.17
C GLY A 76 6.75 -20.39 28.79
N PHE A 77 7.57 -19.38 28.53
CA PHE A 77 7.69 -18.71 27.24
C PHE A 77 9.08 -18.15 27.00
N SER A 78 9.44 -18.01 25.72
CA SER A 78 10.62 -17.29 25.23
C SER A 78 10.24 -16.01 24.51
N VAL A 79 11.07 -14.98 24.64
CA VAL A 79 10.95 -13.71 23.90
C VAL A 79 12.10 -13.64 22.89
N PHE A 80 11.79 -13.30 21.65
CA PHE A 80 12.78 -13.20 20.60
C PHE A 80 12.49 -12.01 19.66
N THR A 81 13.51 -11.55 18.94
CA THR A 81 13.40 -10.49 17.94
C THR A 81 13.67 -11.05 16.55
N ARG A 82 12.98 -10.53 15.56
CA ARG A 82 13.17 -10.89 14.15
C ARG A 82 13.05 -9.63 13.30
N SER A 83 13.74 -9.57 12.16
CA SER A 83 13.59 -8.47 11.20
C SER A 83 12.13 -8.28 10.80
N THR A 84 11.66 -7.04 10.71
CA THR A 84 10.32 -6.68 10.22
C THR A 84 10.06 -7.16 8.79
N LEU A 85 11.13 -7.45 8.05
CA LEU A 85 11.09 -8.01 6.70
C LEU A 85 10.86 -9.53 6.65
N LEU A 86 10.85 -10.18 7.80
CA LEU A 86 10.61 -11.61 7.94
C LEU A 86 9.30 -11.84 8.69
N ARG A 87 8.44 -12.69 8.14
CA ARG A 87 7.20 -13.04 8.83
C ARG A 87 7.49 -13.86 10.08
N VAL A 88 6.75 -13.59 11.13
CA VAL A 88 6.63 -14.49 12.27
C VAL A 88 5.31 -15.24 12.15
N GLY A 89 5.38 -16.56 11.99
CA GLY A 89 4.21 -17.43 11.95
C GLY A 89 3.58 -17.62 13.33
N ASP A 90 2.33 -18.04 13.36
CA ASP A 90 1.57 -18.27 14.60
C ASP A 90 2.10 -19.43 15.46
N ARG A 91 3.07 -20.20 14.96
CA ARG A 91 3.75 -21.31 15.62
C ARG A 91 5.26 -21.26 15.55
N ASP A 92 5.83 -20.18 15.02
CA ASP A 92 7.26 -20.02 14.90
C ASP A 92 7.93 -20.01 16.28
N ALA A 93 8.95 -20.85 16.47
CA ALA A 93 9.82 -20.80 17.65
C ALA A 93 11.05 -19.91 17.38
N PRO A 94 11.75 -19.42 18.43
CA PRO A 94 12.95 -18.61 18.26
C PRO A 94 14.05 -19.42 17.55
N ARG A 95 14.83 -18.73 16.70
CA ARG A 95 16.01 -19.29 16.03
C ARG A 95 17.29 -18.90 16.75
N GLN A 96 18.37 -19.61 16.46
CA GLN A 96 19.69 -19.20 16.95
C GLN A 96 20.03 -17.80 16.42
N GLY A 97 20.47 -16.90 17.32
CA GLY A 97 20.73 -15.48 17.00
C GLY A 97 19.55 -14.55 17.22
N GLU A 98 18.31 -15.05 17.41
CA GLU A 98 17.15 -14.23 17.76
C GLU A 98 16.97 -14.07 19.28
N VAL A 99 17.74 -14.81 20.06
CA VAL A 99 17.79 -14.78 21.53
C VAL A 99 19.23 -14.61 22.00
N PRO A 100 19.49 -13.82 23.09
CA PRO A 100 18.52 -13.02 23.84
C PRO A 100 17.90 -11.92 22.98
N ALA A 101 16.64 -11.57 23.25
CA ALA A 101 15.95 -10.51 22.56
C ALA A 101 16.57 -9.13 22.89
N ALA A 102 16.83 -8.33 21.86
CA ALA A 102 17.21 -6.92 21.96
C ALA A 102 16.68 -6.17 20.74
N LEU A 103 16.26 -4.93 20.93
CA LEU A 103 15.72 -4.06 19.89
C LEU A 103 16.67 -2.89 19.68
N HIS A 104 16.98 -2.62 18.41
CA HIS A 104 17.78 -1.46 18.02
C HIS A 104 17.21 -0.84 16.75
N VAL A 105 16.92 0.45 16.79
CA VAL A 105 16.43 1.23 15.66
C VAL A 105 17.25 2.49 15.45
N GLN A 106 17.25 3.01 14.23
CA GLN A 106 17.98 4.20 13.83
C GLN A 106 17.03 5.15 13.11
N ALA A 107 16.85 6.36 13.59
CA ALA A 107 15.86 7.29 13.07
C ALA A 107 16.36 8.74 13.00
N ALA A 108 15.83 9.49 12.05
CA ALA A 108 15.91 10.93 11.92
C ALA A 108 14.71 11.61 12.61
N TRP A 109 14.66 12.95 12.62
CA TRP A 109 13.50 13.68 13.13
C TRP A 109 12.22 13.39 12.34
N ASN A 110 11.13 13.31 13.06
CA ASN A 110 9.78 13.00 12.51
C ASN A 110 9.71 11.67 11.75
N GLN A 111 10.61 10.74 12.06
CA GLN A 111 10.61 9.41 11.50
C GLN A 111 9.94 8.43 12.47
N TYR A 112 9.25 7.47 11.88
CA TYR A 112 8.66 6.32 12.56
C TYR A 112 9.44 5.07 12.17
N GLU A 113 10.18 4.49 13.07
CA GLU A 113 11.02 3.33 12.78
C GLU A 113 10.47 2.09 13.47
N ALA A 114 10.43 0.98 12.75
CA ALA A 114 9.78 -0.23 13.21
C ALA A 114 10.76 -1.31 13.70
N ALA A 115 10.34 -2.05 14.71
CA ALA A 115 10.99 -3.27 15.18
C ALA A 115 9.95 -4.37 15.44
N GLN A 116 10.36 -5.64 15.41
CA GLN A 116 9.49 -6.79 15.64
C GLN A 116 9.98 -7.60 16.83
N LEU A 117 9.06 -7.90 17.74
CA LEU A 117 9.25 -8.74 18.92
C LEU A 117 8.23 -9.86 18.92
N ALA A 118 8.60 -11.06 19.33
CA ALA A 118 7.66 -12.16 19.41
C ALA A 118 7.80 -12.97 20.70
N VAL A 119 6.69 -13.54 21.15
CA VAL A 119 6.63 -14.41 22.32
C VAL A 119 6.16 -15.78 21.88
N HIS A 120 7.03 -16.78 22.04
CA HIS A 120 6.69 -18.20 21.84
C HIS A 120 6.33 -18.86 23.16
N ALA A 121 5.13 -19.39 23.27
CA ALA A 121 4.61 -20.04 24.47
C ALA A 121 4.94 -21.55 24.48
N TRP A 122 5.86 -21.98 25.33
CA TRP A 122 6.15 -23.40 25.57
C TRP A 122 5.05 -24.07 26.39
N LYS A 123 4.38 -23.31 27.25
CA LYS A 123 3.21 -23.69 28.05
C LYS A 123 2.09 -22.69 27.75
N ALA A 124 0.85 -23.02 28.06
CA ALA A 124 -0.23 -22.04 27.98
C ALA A 124 0.05 -20.86 28.92
N VAL A 125 -0.12 -19.65 28.41
CA VAL A 125 0.15 -18.39 29.11
C VAL A 125 -1.08 -17.49 28.97
N ASP A 126 -1.60 -17.00 30.09
CA ASP A 126 -2.72 -16.08 30.13
C ASP A 126 -2.25 -14.65 30.45
N GLY A 127 -2.99 -13.66 29.95
CA GLY A 127 -2.76 -12.26 30.25
C GLY A 127 -1.42 -11.71 29.74
N LEU A 128 -0.89 -12.27 28.65
CA LEU A 128 0.34 -11.76 28.03
C LEU A 128 0.15 -10.31 27.59
N ALA A 129 0.92 -9.40 28.20
CA ALA A 129 0.85 -7.96 27.98
C ALA A 129 2.24 -7.42 27.61
N ILE A 130 2.25 -6.30 26.87
CA ILE A 130 3.45 -5.58 26.46
C ILE A 130 3.35 -4.12 26.90
N ALA A 131 4.47 -3.53 27.34
CA ALA A 131 4.57 -2.12 27.69
C ALA A 131 5.97 -1.61 27.35
N ALA A 132 6.11 -0.30 27.13
CA ALA A 132 7.39 0.35 26.93
C ALA A 132 7.63 1.45 27.98
N THR A 133 8.89 1.70 28.29
CA THR A 133 9.32 2.86 29.09
C THR A 133 9.60 4.05 28.17
N SER A 134 9.75 5.24 28.74
CA SER A 134 10.46 6.33 28.07
C SER A 134 11.88 5.90 27.75
N LEU A 135 12.48 6.52 26.72
CA LEU A 135 13.88 6.30 26.36
C LEU A 135 14.68 7.56 26.71
N THR A 136 15.83 7.39 27.31
CA THR A 136 16.69 8.50 27.77
C THR A 136 18.10 8.36 27.22
N ASP A 137 18.74 9.48 26.91
CA ASP A 137 20.16 9.54 26.56
C ASP A 137 21.03 9.81 27.78
N ALA A 138 22.36 9.78 27.63
CA ALA A 138 23.31 10.05 28.71
C ALA A 138 23.24 11.50 29.22
N SER A 139 22.65 12.43 28.49
CA SER A 139 22.48 13.84 28.88
C SER A 139 21.13 14.12 29.55
N GLY A 140 20.25 13.12 29.65
CA GLY A 140 18.92 13.23 30.24
C GLY A 140 17.84 13.74 29.29
N HIS A 141 18.09 13.82 27.97
CA HIS A 141 17.02 14.06 27.01
C HIS A 141 16.12 12.83 26.94
N GLU A 142 14.83 13.05 26.72
CA GLU A 142 13.82 11.98 26.76
C GLU A 142 13.03 11.90 25.45
N ILE A 143 12.79 10.67 24.98
CA ILE A 143 11.72 10.31 24.06
C ILE A 143 10.65 9.65 24.93
N PRO A 144 9.43 10.22 25.04
CA PRO A 144 8.42 9.74 25.99
C PRO A 144 7.89 8.36 25.57
N ALA A 145 7.46 7.57 26.55
CA ALA A 145 6.87 6.25 26.30
C ALA A 145 5.67 6.29 25.32
N SER A 146 4.95 7.41 25.26
CA SER A 146 3.85 7.62 24.30
C SER A 146 4.30 7.71 22.84
N ALA A 147 5.59 7.92 22.59
CA ALA A 147 6.18 7.87 21.26
C ALA A 147 6.56 6.44 20.82
N VAL A 148 6.33 5.44 21.66
CA VAL A 148 6.52 4.01 21.36
C VAL A 148 5.15 3.37 21.20
N ASP A 149 4.70 3.20 19.94
CA ASP A 149 3.43 2.54 19.63
C ASP A 149 3.63 1.02 19.64
N LEU A 150 2.79 0.33 20.42
CA LEU A 150 2.85 -1.11 20.62
C LEU A 150 1.61 -1.77 20.00
N ARG A 151 1.81 -2.60 18.99
CA ARG A 151 0.73 -3.29 18.28
C ARG A 151 0.95 -4.78 18.27
N MET A 152 -0.14 -5.52 18.23
CA MET A 152 -0.14 -6.97 18.03
C MET A 152 -0.39 -7.26 16.54
N GLU A 153 0.44 -8.10 15.97
CA GLU A 153 0.22 -8.61 14.62
C GLU A 153 -0.89 -9.65 14.63
N ARG A 154 -1.94 -9.39 13.87
CA ARG A 154 -3.09 -10.27 13.79
C ARG A 154 -3.04 -11.16 12.56
N PHE A 155 -3.27 -12.45 12.79
CA PHE A 155 -3.26 -13.46 11.75
C PHE A 155 -4.59 -13.58 11.04
N TYR A 156 -4.50 -13.81 9.72
CA TYR A 156 -5.66 -14.01 8.86
C TYR A 156 -5.41 -15.13 7.87
N ALA A 157 -6.44 -15.94 7.64
CA ALA A 157 -6.46 -16.84 6.51
C ALA A 157 -6.86 -16.06 5.26
N ILE A 158 -5.91 -15.79 4.37
CA ILE A 158 -6.12 -14.97 3.18
C ILE A 158 -5.65 -15.67 1.91
N ALA A 159 -6.19 -15.24 0.78
CA ALA A 159 -5.61 -15.55 -0.52
C ALA A 159 -4.25 -14.85 -0.63
N LEU A 160 -3.21 -15.59 -1.00
CA LEU A 160 -1.85 -15.05 -1.10
C LEU A 160 -1.62 -14.23 -2.38
N SER A 161 -2.58 -14.22 -3.29
CA SER A 161 -2.55 -13.41 -4.51
C SER A 161 -3.95 -13.26 -5.07
N ILE A 162 -4.33 -12.03 -5.44
CA ILE A 162 -5.58 -11.76 -6.17
C ILE A 162 -5.61 -12.39 -7.57
N HIS A 163 -4.46 -12.79 -8.08
CA HIS A 163 -4.31 -13.33 -9.43
C HIS A 163 -4.17 -14.85 -9.46
N VAL A 164 -3.90 -15.47 -8.31
CA VAL A 164 -3.75 -16.92 -8.16
C VAL A 164 -4.80 -17.38 -7.15
N HIS A 165 -6.02 -17.54 -7.62
CA HIS A 165 -7.23 -17.80 -6.81
C HIS A 165 -7.24 -19.13 -6.04
N ASN A 166 -6.12 -19.84 -5.94
CA ASN A 166 -6.08 -21.16 -5.35
C ASN A 166 -4.97 -21.35 -4.30
N ARG A 167 -4.41 -20.25 -3.79
CA ARG A 167 -3.36 -20.29 -2.77
C ARG A 167 -3.79 -19.47 -1.57
N PHE A 168 -3.81 -20.12 -0.42
CA PHE A 168 -4.23 -19.54 0.85
C PHE A 168 -3.14 -19.76 1.89
N GLY A 169 -3.01 -18.84 2.81
CA GLY A 169 -2.11 -18.98 3.95
C GLY A 169 -2.65 -18.27 5.17
N VAL A 170 -2.22 -18.72 6.33
CA VAL A 170 -2.40 -17.99 7.58
C VAL A 170 -1.18 -17.12 7.78
N VAL A 171 -1.36 -15.82 7.66
CA VAL A 171 -0.26 -14.84 7.74
C VAL A 171 -0.63 -13.66 8.63
N PRO A 172 0.33 -13.04 9.30
CA PRO A 172 0.09 -11.78 9.98
C PRO A 172 -0.19 -10.69 8.93
N LYS A 173 -1.19 -9.85 9.18
CA LYS A 173 -1.60 -8.82 8.20
C LYS A 173 -1.85 -7.46 8.83
N THR A 174 -2.70 -7.36 9.86
CA THR A 174 -3.04 -6.09 10.49
C THR A 174 -2.30 -5.91 11.81
N LEU A 175 -2.06 -4.65 12.15
CA LEU A 175 -1.43 -4.21 13.38
C LEU A 175 -2.50 -3.58 14.27
N GLU A 176 -3.03 -4.37 15.20
CA GLU A 176 -4.06 -3.91 16.13
C GLU A 176 -3.42 -3.42 17.44
N PRO A 177 -4.01 -2.44 18.14
CA PRO A 177 -3.50 -2.03 19.45
C PRO A 177 -3.26 -3.25 20.36
N ALA A 178 -2.10 -3.29 21.01
CA ALA A 178 -1.75 -4.38 21.89
C ALA A 178 -2.67 -4.37 23.12
N VAL A 179 -3.32 -5.48 23.38
CA VAL A 179 -4.14 -5.73 24.58
C VAL A 179 -3.70 -7.06 25.20
N PRO A 180 -3.92 -7.28 26.51
CA PRO A 180 -3.58 -8.55 27.13
C PRO A 180 -4.26 -9.72 26.41
N VAL A 181 -3.50 -10.76 26.04
CA VAL A 181 -3.98 -11.92 25.29
C VAL A 181 -3.50 -13.22 25.88
N ALA A 182 -4.22 -14.31 25.63
CA ALA A 182 -3.74 -15.65 25.93
C ALA A 182 -2.87 -16.20 24.78
N ALA A 183 -1.89 -17.02 25.10
CA ALA A 183 -1.11 -17.80 24.16
C ALA A 183 -1.19 -19.29 24.55
N ALA A 184 -1.74 -20.11 23.66
CA ALA A 184 -1.75 -21.57 23.86
C ALA A 184 -0.33 -22.13 23.74
N ALA A 185 -0.07 -23.27 24.37
CA ALA A 185 1.21 -23.95 24.23
C ALA A 185 1.54 -24.24 22.76
N GLY A 186 2.77 -23.99 22.35
CA GLY A 186 3.26 -24.14 20.97
C GLY A 186 2.74 -23.06 20.00
N THR A 187 2.23 -21.93 20.52
CA THR A 187 1.82 -20.78 19.69
C THR A 187 2.68 -19.57 19.93
N THR A 188 2.70 -18.65 18.95
CA THR A 188 3.50 -17.43 18.96
C THR A 188 2.63 -16.21 18.81
N ARG A 189 2.97 -15.16 19.56
CA ARG A 189 2.33 -13.85 19.51
C ARG A 189 3.38 -12.81 19.10
N PRO A 190 3.37 -12.39 17.84
CA PRO A 190 4.25 -11.31 17.38
C PRO A 190 3.66 -9.94 17.71
N PHE A 191 4.56 -9.02 18.02
CA PHE A 191 4.27 -7.62 18.30
C PHE A 191 5.11 -6.74 17.37
N TRP A 192 4.49 -5.70 16.90
CA TRP A 192 5.08 -4.63 16.12
C TRP A 192 5.28 -3.41 17.00
N ILE A 193 6.49 -2.89 17.01
CA ILE A 193 6.89 -1.77 17.84
C ILE A 193 7.31 -0.66 16.90
N THR A 194 6.69 0.52 17.01
CA THR A 194 7.05 1.68 16.21
C THR A 194 7.52 2.79 17.12
N VAL A 195 8.76 3.27 16.94
CA VAL A 195 9.29 4.41 17.65
C VAL A 195 9.18 5.66 16.77
N HIS A 196 8.47 6.67 17.26
CA HIS A 196 8.43 7.99 16.64
C HIS A 196 9.50 8.89 17.29
N VAL A 197 10.46 9.37 16.52
CA VAL A 197 11.43 10.37 16.99
C VAL A 197 10.85 11.76 16.76
N PRO A 198 10.58 12.55 17.83
CA PRO A 198 10.03 13.89 17.70
C PRO A 198 10.92 14.84 16.88
N ASP A 199 10.31 15.89 16.33
CA ASP A 199 11.06 16.98 15.70
C ASP A 199 11.95 17.70 16.71
N GLY A 200 13.19 18.03 16.32
CA GLY A 200 14.15 18.69 17.20
C GLY A 200 14.75 17.83 18.32
N GLN A 201 14.51 16.51 18.33
CA GLN A 201 15.10 15.61 19.32
C GLN A 201 16.63 15.66 19.23
N ALA A 202 17.31 15.74 20.39
CA ALA A 202 18.77 15.78 20.42
C ALA A 202 19.38 14.54 19.77
N ALA A 203 20.45 14.72 18.98
CA ALA A 203 21.18 13.60 18.40
C ALA A 203 21.86 12.79 19.50
N GLY A 204 21.83 11.46 19.38
CA GLY A 204 22.45 10.58 20.36
C GLY A 204 21.80 9.21 20.43
N ARG A 205 22.30 8.41 21.36
CA ARG A 205 21.73 7.09 21.65
C ARG A 205 20.84 7.15 22.88
N TYR A 206 19.61 6.72 22.70
CA TYR A 206 18.57 6.64 23.73
C TYR A 206 18.35 5.19 24.13
N HIS A 207 18.15 4.95 25.41
CA HIS A 207 17.96 3.64 26.01
C HIS A 207 16.63 3.56 26.74
N GLY A 208 15.91 2.49 26.54
CA GLY A 208 14.68 2.16 27.24
C GLY A 208 14.44 0.66 27.26
N THR A 209 13.22 0.27 27.57
CA THR A 209 12.87 -1.13 27.76
C THR A 209 11.47 -1.40 27.21
N VAL A 210 11.32 -2.53 26.53
CA VAL A 210 10.02 -3.14 26.24
C VAL A 210 9.83 -4.33 27.16
N SER A 211 8.84 -4.25 28.05
CA SER A 211 8.52 -5.30 29.02
C SER A 211 7.42 -6.20 28.51
N ILE A 212 7.64 -7.51 28.55
CA ILE A 212 6.63 -8.55 28.33
C ILE A 212 6.26 -9.14 29.69
N ARG A 213 4.97 -9.15 30.01
CA ARG A 213 4.44 -9.64 31.30
C ARG A 213 3.37 -10.69 31.09
N ALA A 214 3.38 -11.71 31.95
CA ALA A 214 2.35 -12.76 32.02
C ALA A 214 2.23 -13.27 33.45
N GLY A 215 1.15 -12.88 34.15
CA GLY A 215 1.05 -13.09 35.59
C GLY A 215 2.22 -12.41 36.34
N ASP A 216 2.90 -13.18 37.19
CA ASP A 216 4.06 -12.72 37.96
C ASP A 216 5.38 -12.77 37.19
N GLN A 217 5.36 -13.26 35.97
CA GLN A 217 6.55 -13.39 35.13
C GLN A 217 6.74 -12.13 34.26
N ALA A 218 7.98 -11.67 34.16
CA ALA A 218 8.34 -10.54 33.31
C ALA A 218 9.65 -10.82 32.55
N VAL A 219 9.75 -10.26 31.37
CA VAL A 219 10.99 -10.18 30.57
C VAL A 219 11.11 -8.76 30.06
N ASP A 220 12.22 -8.13 30.43
CA ASP A 220 12.58 -6.80 29.95
C ASP A 220 13.54 -6.94 28.77
N VAL A 221 13.14 -6.40 27.63
CA VAL A 221 13.89 -6.40 26.37
C VAL A 221 14.48 -5.00 26.19
N PRO A 222 15.81 -4.85 26.12
CA PRO A 222 16.43 -3.56 25.84
C PRO A 222 15.94 -2.99 24.50
N LEU A 223 15.65 -1.68 24.49
CA LEU A 223 15.32 -0.91 23.29
C LEU A 223 16.29 0.27 23.18
N ASP A 224 17.16 0.20 22.19
CA ASP A 224 18.10 1.25 21.83
C ASP A 224 17.62 2.00 20.60
N VAL A 225 17.72 3.33 20.63
CA VAL A 225 17.36 4.21 19.52
C VAL A 225 18.51 5.17 19.22
N ASP A 226 19.14 5.04 18.06
CA ASP A 226 20.10 6.03 17.58
C ASP A 226 19.35 7.14 16.81
N VAL A 227 19.49 8.39 17.26
CA VAL A 227 18.82 9.55 16.70
C VAL A 227 19.79 10.40 15.89
N LEU A 228 19.47 10.66 14.61
CA LEU A 228 20.09 11.72 13.82
C LEU A 228 19.48 13.08 14.20
N GLY A 229 20.33 14.07 14.45
CA GLY A 229 19.89 15.44 14.76
C GLY A 229 19.49 16.25 13.52
N LEU A 230 18.76 15.65 12.58
CA LEU A 230 18.31 16.28 11.34
C LEU A 230 17.01 15.70 10.83
N ALA A 231 16.29 16.47 10.02
CA ALA A 231 15.14 15.99 9.24
C ALA A 231 15.58 15.43 7.89
N LEU A 232 14.92 14.37 7.44
CA LEU A 232 15.09 13.86 6.08
C LEU A 232 14.34 14.74 5.07
N ASP A 233 14.88 14.86 3.87
CA ASP A 233 14.19 15.49 2.76
C ASP A 233 12.90 14.75 2.39
N GLU A 234 11.96 15.44 1.76
CA GLU A 234 10.80 14.81 1.16
C GLU A 234 11.21 13.86 0.03
N ALA A 235 10.45 12.79 -0.15
CA ALA A 235 10.67 11.90 -1.29
C ALA A 235 10.48 12.69 -2.62
N PRO A 236 11.41 12.56 -3.59
CA PRO A 236 11.42 13.44 -4.75
C PRO A 236 10.35 13.13 -5.81
N MET A 237 9.60 12.07 -5.69
CA MET A 237 8.66 11.57 -6.70
C MET A 237 7.22 11.46 -6.20
N LEU A 238 6.29 11.11 -7.10
CA LEU A 238 4.89 10.83 -6.75
C LEU A 238 4.76 9.48 -6.03
N LEU A 239 4.47 9.48 -4.75
CA LEU A 239 4.26 8.27 -3.95
C LEU A 239 2.92 8.34 -3.24
N GLY A 240 2.08 7.31 -3.41
CA GLY A 240 0.82 7.30 -2.69
C GLY A 240 -0.18 6.25 -3.15
N PRO A 241 -1.31 6.14 -2.45
CA PRO A 241 -2.38 5.24 -2.85
C PRO A 241 -3.12 5.75 -4.09
N LEU A 242 -3.54 4.79 -4.92
CA LEU A 242 -4.31 5.03 -6.15
C LEU A 242 -5.81 4.80 -5.89
N SER A 243 -6.66 5.65 -6.50
CA SER A 243 -8.11 5.46 -6.58
C SER A 243 -8.81 5.33 -5.21
N LEU A 244 -8.52 6.23 -4.29
CA LEU A 244 -9.08 6.25 -2.94
C LEU A 244 -10.60 6.49 -2.93
N PRO A 245 -11.38 5.59 -2.34
CA PRO A 245 -12.84 5.74 -2.25
C PRO A 245 -13.30 6.44 -0.95
N VAL A 246 -12.43 7.12 -0.23
CA VAL A 246 -12.71 7.65 1.13
C VAL A 246 -13.88 8.65 1.17
N LEU A 247 -14.09 9.42 0.11
CA LEU A 247 -15.22 10.34 -0.05
C LEU A 247 -16.41 9.74 -0.83
N ARG A 248 -16.37 8.44 -1.09
CA ARG A 248 -17.48 7.76 -1.78
C ARG A 248 -18.80 7.98 -1.03
N ASN A 249 -19.83 8.39 -1.77
CA ASN A 249 -21.15 8.73 -1.25
C ASN A 249 -21.23 10.05 -0.43
N TYR A 250 -20.17 10.84 -0.34
CA TYR A 250 -20.20 12.14 0.34
C TYR A 250 -21.34 13.02 -0.19
N THR A 251 -21.41 13.19 -1.50
CA THR A 251 -22.40 14.03 -2.18
C THR A 251 -23.85 13.53 -2.08
N ARG A 252 -24.06 12.25 -1.75
CA ARG A 252 -25.39 11.63 -1.59
C ARG A 252 -25.81 11.53 -0.13
N ALA A 253 -24.94 11.89 0.78
CA ALA A 253 -25.21 11.81 2.21
C ALA A 253 -25.96 13.06 2.69
N GLY A 254 -26.85 12.90 3.66
CA GLY A 254 -27.38 14.04 4.41
C GLY A 254 -26.27 14.71 5.25
N PRO A 255 -26.47 15.94 5.74
CA PRO A 255 -25.41 16.77 6.34
C PRO A 255 -24.57 16.04 7.41
N ARG A 256 -25.21 15.44 8.41
CA ARG A 256 -24.50 14.70 9.49
C ARG A 256 -23.61 13.57 8.98
N ARG A 257 -24.09 12.82 7.99
CA ARG A 257 -23.33 11.72 7.38
C ARG A 257 -22.22 12.24 6.50
N ALA A 258 -22.42 13.33 5.78
CA ALA A 258 -21.39 13.99 4.98
C ALA A 258 -20.24 14.47 5.87
N THR A 259 -20.55 15.14 7.00
CA THR A 259 -19.54 15.53 8.00
C THR A 259 -18.71 14.32 8.46
N LYS A 260 -19.38 13.24 8.88
CA LYS A 260 -18.65 12.03 9.31
C LYS A 260 -17.79 11.41 8.20
N ILE A 261 -18.23 11.45 6.95
CA ILE A 261 -17.43 10.96 5.81
C ILE A 261 -16.19 11.86 5.63
N ALA A 262 -16.33 13.18 5.74
CA ALA A 262 -15.22 14.13 5.63
C ALA A 262 -14.22 13.99 6.78
N GLU A 263 -14.68 13.80 8.01
CA GLU A 263 -13.84 13.53 9.18
C GLU A 263 -12.99 12.26 8.99
N ARG A 264 -13.62 11.16 8.57
CA ARG A 264 -12.94 9.91 8.27
C ARG A 264 -11.95 10.04 7.10
N ALA A 265 -12.30 10.82 6.08
CA ALA A 265 -11.37 11.12 5.00
C ALA A 265 -10.16 11.91 5.52
N GLY A 266 -10.38 12.86 6.45
CA GLY A 266 -9.31 13.59 7.10
C GLY A 266 -8.34 12.69 7.86
N VAL A 267 -8.83 11.73 8.62
CA VAL A 267 -8.00 10.72 9.29
C VAL A 267 -7.18 9.92 8.28
N ALA A 268 -7.80 9.52 7.16
CA ALA A 268 -7.10 8.79 6.10
C ALA A 268 -6.00 9.62 5.43
N PHE A 269 -6.27 10.90 5.12
CA PHE A 269 -5.28 11.79 4.51
C PHE A 269 -4.10 12.02 5.44
N HIS A 270 -4.36 12.20 6.73
CA HIS A 270 -3.33 12.34 7.76
C HIS A 270 -2.44 11.09 7.84
N ASP A 271 -3.02 9.90 7.98
CA ASP A 271 -2.27 8.63 8.01
C ASP A 271 -1.42 8.43 6.74
N ILE A 272 -1.99 8.72 5.56
CA ILE A 272 -1.24 8.64 4.30
C ILE A 272 -0.03 9.59 4.32
N ARG A 273 -0.21 10.80 4.84
CA ARG A 273 0.88 11.79 4.91
C ARG A 273 1.93 11.42 5.95
N GLU A 274 1.54 10.91 7.11
CA GLU A 274 2.46 10.41 8.14
C GLU A 274 3.28 9.20 7.68
N HIS A 275 2.76 8.42 6.72
CA HIS A 275 3.55 7.37 6.04
C HIS A 275 4.51 7.91 4.97
N GLY A 276 4.76 9.23 4.95
CA GLY A 276 5.70 9.89 4.04
C GLY A 276 5.23 9.96 2.59
N MET A 277 3.97 9.58 2.32
CA MET A 277 3.43 9.67 0.97
C MET A 277 3.35 11.12 0.51
N THR A 278 3.70 11.35 -0.75
CA THR A 278 3.82 12.69 -1.33
C THR A 278 2.58 13.15 -2.05
N THR A 279 1.70 12.22 -2.38
CA THR A 279 0.44 12.44 -3.08
C THR A 279 -0.58 11.37 -2.74
N LEU A 280 -1.77 11.49 -3.30
CA LEU A 280 -2.77 10.43 -3.35
C LEU A 280 -3.65 10.62 -4.59
N SER A 281 -4.35 9.57 -4.99
CA SER A 281 -5.32 9.62 -6.09
C SER A 281 -6.72 9.37 -5.60
N LEU A 282 -7.65 10.18 -6.08
CA LEU A 282 -9.08 10.06 -5.79
C LEU A 282 -9.84 9.57 -7.00
N TRP A 283 -10.74 8.65 -6.77
CA TRP A 283 -11.73 8.25 -7.76
C TRP A 283 -12.94 9.17 -7.68
N SER A 284 -13.44 9.62 -8.85
CA SER A 284 -14.55 10.57 -8.91
C SER A 284 -15.80 10.09 -8.17
N ALA A 285 -16.44 11.02 -7.49
CA ALA A 285 -17.84 10.87 -7.10
C ALA A 285 -18.73 10.82 -8.33
N HIS A 286 -19.91 10.27 -8.14
CA HIS A 286 -20.91 10.14 -9.18
C HIS A 286 -21.81 11.38 -9.33
N THR A 287 -21.47 12.52 -8.70
CA THR A 287 -22.38 13.66 -8.59
C THR A 287 -21.69 14.96 -8.95
N LEU A 288 -22.05 15.47 -10.10
CA LEU A 288 -21.78 16.82 -10.54
C LEU A 288 -22.97 17.70 -10.14
N ARG A 289 -22.70 18.90 -9.66
CA ARG A 289 -23.69 19.93 -9.37
C ARG A 289 -23.33 21.22 -10.10
N ARG A 290 -24.31 22.08 -10.25
CA ARG A 290 -24.11 23.47 -10.59
C ARG A 290 -24.60 24.33 -9.43
N ASP A 291 -23.85 25.37 -9.09
CA ASP A 291 -24.28 26.33 -8.11
C ASP A 291 -25.37 27.29 -8.66
N ALA A 292 -25.81 28.24 -7.87
CA ALA A 292 -26.85 29.22 -8.27
C ALA A 292 -26.39 30.09 -9.46
N GLY A 293 -25.12 30.29 -9.64
CA GLY A 293 -24.51 31.01 -10.77
C GLY A 293 -24.23 30.14 -12.00
N GLY A 294 -24.55 28.82 -11.93
CA GLY A 294 -24.30 27.87 -13.00
C GLY A 294 -22.88 27.29 -13.03
N ALA A 295 -21.99 27.65 -12.09
CA ALA A 295 -20.64 27.16 -12.03
C ALA A 295 -20.58 25.69 -11.61
N LEU A 296 -19.62 24.97 -12.16
CA LEU A 296 -19.37 23.56 -11.87
C LEU A 296 -18.93 23.35 -10.41
N VAL A 297 -19.56 22.42 -9.71
CA VAL A 297 -19.22 22.03 -8.34
C VAL A 297 -19.08 20.52 -8.23
N LEU A 298 -17.94 20.07 -7.75
CA LEU A 298 -17.62 18.68 -7.38
C LEU A 298 -17.35 18.62 -5.88
N PRO A 299 -18.40 18.47 -5.03
CA PRO A 299 -18.26 18.68 -3.58
C PRO A 299 -17.28 17.72 -2.90
N ASP A 300 -17.11 16.52 -3.40
CA ASP A 300 -16.11 15.56 -2.93
C ASP A 300 -14.68 16.00 -3.25
N LEU A 301 -14.44 16.52 -4.45
CA LEU A 301 -13.14 17.07 -4.82
C LEU A 301 -12.82 18.34 -4.04
N ASP A 302 -13.82 19.19 -3.78
CA ASP A 302 -13.66 20.40 -2.94
C ASP A 302 -13.18 20.05 -1.54
N VAL A 303 -13.83 19.07 -0.90
CA VAL A 303 -13.41 18.56 0.43
C VAL A 303 -12.02 17.94 0.36
N ALA A 304 -11.76 17.12 -0.66
CA ALA A 304 -10.46 16.49 -0.84
C ALA A 304 -9.32 17.50 -0.98
N MET A 305 -9.52 18.56 -1.76
CA MET A 305 -8.50 19.59 -1.96
C MET A 305 -8.20 20.36 -0.66
N GLN A 306 -9.23 20.64 0.15
CA GLN A 306 -9.05 21.24 1.48
C GLN A 306 -8.26 20.35 2.42
N LEU A 307 -8.60 19.04 2.49
CA LEU A 307 -7.89 18.05 3.30
C LEU A 307 -6.45 17.90 2.82
N PHE A 308 -6.24 17.82 1.51
CA PHE A 308 -4.93 17.69 0.89
C PHE A 308 -4.01 18.89 1.21
N GLY A 309 -4.54 20.10 1.11
CA GLY A 309 -3.81 21.31 1.48
C GLY A 309 -3.49 21.38 2.97
N ARG A 310 -4.45 20.97 3.84
CA ARG A 310 -4.24 20.92 5.29
C ARG A 310 -3.09 19.99 5.68
N GLU A 311 -3.00 18.82 5.07
CA GLU A 311 -1.94 17.84 5.32
C GLU A 311 -0.62 18.18 4.59
N ARG A 312 -0.58 19.25 3.77
CA ARG A 312 0.61 19.76 3.09
C ARG A 312 1.33 18.71 2.25
N PHE A 313 0.59 17.98 1.42
CA PHE A 313 1.21 17.04 0.48
C PHE A 313 2.13 17.80 -0.49
N PRO A 314 3.39 17.34 -0.71
CA PRO A 314 4.37 18.10 -1.48
C PRO A 314 4.26 17.92 -3.01
N LYS A 315 3.46 16.98 -3.50
CA LYS A 315 3.26 16.70 -4.93
C LYS A 315 1.80 16.89 -5.32
N PRO A 316 1.47 17.06 -6.62
CA PRO A 316 0.10 17.29 -7.07
C PRO A 316 -0.89 16.21 -6.66
N LEU A 317 -2.14 16.61 -6.38
CA LEU A 317 -3.26 15.70 -6.17
C LEU A 317 -3.65 15.03 -7.50
N LEU A 318 -3.83 13.70 -7.51
CA LEU A 318 -4.36 12.99 -8.66
C LEU A 318 -5.89 12.85 -8.53
N TYR A 319 -6.61 13.14 -9.60
CA TYR A 319 -8.06 12.99 -9.65
C TYR A 319 -8.54 12.33 -10.93
N ALA A 320 -9.30 11.25 -10.80
CA ALA A 320 -9.85 10.52 -11.92
C ALA A 320 -11.35 10.80 -12.11
N PRO A 321 -11.76 11.78 -12.93
CA PRO A 321 -13.17 12.13 -13.19
C PRO A 321 -13.90 11.10 -14.09
N VAL A 322 -13.45 9.88 -14.15
CA VAL A 322 -13.91 8.81 -15.05
C VAL A 322 -15.42 8.63 -15.02
N ASN A 323 -16.01 8.59 -13.83
CA ASN A 323 -17.45 8.37 -13.68
C ASN A 323 -18.29 9.55 -14.18
N LEU A 324 -17.77 10.78 -14.12
CA LEU A 324 -18.44 11.97 -14.61
C LEU A 324 -18.44 12.03 -16.15
N LEU A 325 -17.34 11.60 -16.74
CA LEU A 325 -17.12 11.63 -18.18
C LEU A 325 -17.73 10.43 -18.91
N SER A 326 -18.01 9.35 -18.17
CA SER A 326 -18.59 8.11 -18.70
C SER A 326 -20.07 7.91 -18.42
N THR A 327 -20.75 8.88 -17.77
CA THR A 327 -22.18 8.76 -17.45
C THR A 327 -23.06 9.05 -18.65
N ASN A 328 -24.11 8.24 -18.82
CA ASN A 328 -25.24 8.61 -19.69
C ASN A 328 -26.17 9.59 -18.95
N LYS A 329 -27.08 10.23 -19.69
CA LYS A 329 -28.09 11.19 -19.19
C LYS A 329 -28.96 10.67 -18.03
N LEU A 330 -28.81 9.40 -17.62
CA LEU A 330 -29.61 8.73 -16.59
C LEU A 330 -28.88 8.55 -15.25
N GLY A 331 -27.66 9.08 -15.10
CA GLY A 331 -26.91 9.04 -13.82
C GLY A 331 -26.52 7.64 -13.33
N ARG A 332 -26.60 6.62 -14.16
CA ARG A 332 -26.05 5.29 -13.89
C ARG A 332 -24.62 5.26 -14.40
N ALA A 333 -23.71 4.63 -13.68
CA ALA A 333 -22.36 4.35 -14.15
C ALA A 333 -22.47 3.63 -15.50
N ALA A 334 -22.43 4.42 -16.60
CA ALA A 334 -22.40 3.87 -17.93
C ALA A 334 -20.96 3.47 -18.19
N THR A 335 -20.81 2.29 -18.67
CA THR A 335 -19.63 1.91 -19.43
C THR A 335 -19.47 2.93 -20.56
N TYR A 336 -18.26 3.25 -20.99
CA TYR A 336 -17.98 4.14 -22.13
C TYR A 336 -18.72 3.75 -23.44
N ARG A 337 -19.54 2.72 -23.44
CA ARG A 337 -20.48 2.33 -24.53
C ARG A 337 -21.39 3.47 -24.98
N HIS A 338 -21.61 4.47 -24.11
CA HIS A 338 -22.48 5.63 -24.38
C HIS A 338 -21.68 6.94 -24.37
N TYR A 339 -20.42 6.89 -24.75
CA TYR A 339 -19.58 8.09 -24.84
C TYR A 339 -20.14 9.05 -25.88
N ASP A 340 -20.45 10.27 -25.42
CA ASP A 340 -20.88 11.38 -26.24
C ASP A 340 -19.85 12.52 -26.13
N SER A 341 -19.05 12.68 -27.17
CA SER A 341 -17.99 13.69 -27.20
C SER A 341 -18.53 15.12 -27.10
N SER A 342 -19.77 15.37 -27.57
CA SER A 342 -20.41 16.70 -27.47
C SER A 342 -20.70 17.12 -26.03
N VAL A 343 -20.81 16.15 -25.11
CA VAL A 343 -21.02 16.37 -23.67
C VAL A 343 -19.72 16.20 -22.88
N ALA A 344 -18.97 15.13 -23.14
CA ALA A 344 -17.81 14.76 -22.32
C ALA A 344 -16.61 15.69 -22.54
N VAL A 345 -16.37 16.14 -23.78
CA VAL A 345 -15.22 17.02 -24.10
C VAL A 345 -15.37 18.41 -23.48
N PRO A 346 -16.51 19.14 -23.62
CA PRO A 346 -16.71 20.40 -22.91
C PRO A 346 -16.62 20.26 -21.39
N LEU A 347 -17.20 19.20 -20.82
CA LEU A 347 -17.14 18.93 -19.38
C LEU A 347 -15.71 18.67 -18.90
N ALA A 348 -14.93 17.90 -19.65
CA ALA A 348 -13.53 17.65 -19.33
C ALA A 348 -12.71 18.94 -19.29
N ARG A 349 -12.93 19.84 -20.27
CA ARG A 349 -12.29 21.16 -20.30
C ARG A 349 -12.74 22.03 -19.13
N GLU A 350 -14.02 22.07 -18.82
CA GLU A 350 -14.56 22.83 -17.69
C GLU A 350 -13.99 22.33 -16.33
N ILE A 351 -13.92 21.01 -16.13
CA ILE A 351 -13.28 20.42 -14.94
C ILE A 351 -11.82 20.88 -14.84
N ALA A 352 -11.07 20.78 -15.92
CA ALA A 352 -9.66 21.15 -15.96
C ALA A 352 -9.46 22.63 -15.62
N THR A 353 -10.21 23.53 -16.24
CA THR A 353 -10.10 24.97 -16.01
C THR A 353 -10.53 25.35 -14.60
N THR A 354 -11.72 24.90 -14.17
CA THR A 354 -12.30 25.28 -12.87
C THR A 354 -11.47 24.76 -11.71
N TYR A 355 -11.08 23.48 -11.74
CA TYR A 355 -10.37 22.86 -10.63
C TYR A 355 -8.86 23.11 -10.68
N GLY A 356 -8.29 23.36 -11.85
CA GLY A 356 -6.92 23.87 -11.97
C GLY A 356 -6.77 25.25 -11.30
N ALA A 357 -7.68 26.19 -11.59
CA ALA A 357 -7.71 27.50 -10.94
C ALA A 357 -7.95 27.39 -9.41
N ARG A 358 -8.83 26.49 -8.99
CA ARG A 358 -9.12 26.26 -7.57
C ARG A 358 -7.93 25.66 -6.82
N ALA A 359 -7.19 24.71 -7.43
CA ALA A 359 -5.95 24.17 -6.88
C ALA A 359 -4.92 25.27 -6.64
N ALA A 360 -4.74 26.16 -7.64
CA ALA A 360 -3.83 27.30 -7.53
C ALA A 360 -4.28 28.27 -6.42
N ALA A 361 -5.57 28.59 -6.34
CA ALA A 361 -6.13 29.47 -5.30
C ALA A 361 -5.96 28.91 -3.88
N LEU A 362 -5.93 27.59 -3.72
CA LEU A 362 -5.68 26.90 -2.44
C LEU A 362 -4.18 26.72 -2.16
N GLY A 363 -3.29 27.16 -3.04
CA GLY A 363 -1.84 26.97 -2.90
C GLY A 363 -1.39 25.51 -2.97
N LEU A 364 -2.15 24.64 -3.63
CA LEU A 364 -1.78 23.24 -3.80
C LEU A 364 -0.62 23.12 -4.80
N PRO A 365 0.21 22.08 -4.69
CA PRO A 365 1.30 21.81 -5.65
C PRO A 365 0.81 21.59 -7.08
N GLY A 366 -0.49 21.36 -7.27
CA GLY A 366 -1.16 21.17 -8.55
C GLY A 366 -2.25 20.11 -8.51
N LEU A 367 -2.86 19.90 -9.67
CA LEU A 367 -3.86 18.86 -9.91
C LEU A 367 -3.49 18.09 -11.17
N ILE A 368 -3.41 16.78 -11.07
CA ILE A 368 -3.22 15.87 -12.20
C ILE A 368 -4.55 15.17 -12.47
N LEU A 369 -5.03 15.23 -13.71
CA LEU A 369 -6.30 14.66 -14.12
C LEU A 369 -6.11 13.37 -14.92
N ASP A 370 -6.74 12.28 -14.47
CA ASP A 370 -6.82 11.00 -15.17
C ASP A 370 -8.25 10.82 -15.73
N PRO A 371 -8.54 11.26 -16.97
CA PRO A 371 -9.89 11.24 -17.52
C PRO A 371 -10.38 9.84 -17.92
N ILE A 372 -9.48 8.87 -18.02
CA ILE A 372 -9.79 7.52 -18.45
C ILE A 372 -8.89 6.49 -17.78
N GLU A 373 -9.42 5.83 -16.76
CA GLU A 373 -8.70 4.81 -16.01
C GLU A 373 -8.71 3.46 -16.76
N GLU A 374 -7.57 2.82 -16.86
CA GLU A 374 -7.39 1.48 -17.45
C GLU A 374 -8.22 1.24 -18.73
N PRO A 375 -8.07 2.04 -19.78
CA PRO A 375 -8.93 1.95 -20.97
C PRO A 375 -8.98 0.56 -21.60
N ASN A 376 -8.01 -0.30 -21.30
CA ASN A 376 -7.97 -1.69 -21.75
C ASN A 376 -8.86 -2.63 -20.93
N TYR A 377 -9.22 -2.26 -19.70
CA TYR A 377 -9.96 -3.10 -18.75
C TYR A 377 -11.33 -2.53 -18.39
N ALA A 378 -11.41 -1.21 -18.22
CA ALA A 378 -12.57 -0.55 -17.62
C ALA A 378 -13.81 -0.53 -18.50
N LEU A 379 -13.69 -0.85 -19.77
CA LEU A 379 -14.75 -0.55 -20.72
C LEU A 379 -15.83 -1.63 -20.82
N GLY A 380 -15.66 -2.80 -20.16
CA GLY A 380 -16.63 -3.90 -20.31
C GLY A 380 -16.97 -4.19 -21.79
N LEU A 381 -16.17 -3.65 -22.69
CA LEU A 381 -16.25 -3.88 -24.11
C LEU A 381 -15.60 -5.23 -24.35
N ASP A 382 -16.34 -6.16 -24.93
CA ASP A 382 -15.79 -7.42 -25.39
C ASP A 382 -14.54 -7.16 -26.23
N ARG A 383 -13.57 -8.06 -26.14
CA ARG A 383 -12.22 -7.91 -26.72
C ARG A 383 -12.18 -7.50 -28.19
N HIS A 384 -13.34 -7.51 -28.86
CA HIS A 384 -13.50 -7.26 -30.30
C HIS A 384 -14.10 -5.89 -30.65
N ASP A 385 -14.73 -5.16 -29.69
CA ASP A 385 -15.64 -4.06 -30.05
C ASP A 385 -15.11 -2.66 -29.90
N ALA A 386 -13.89 -2.31 -29.93
CA ALA A 386 -13.52 -0.92 -30.19
C ALA A 386 -12.15 -0.49 -29.64
N PRO A 387 -11.04 -0.99 -30.15
CA PRO A 387 -9.76 -0.29 -29.97
C PRO A 387 -9.89 1.18 -30.42
N ASP A 388 -10.61 1.43 -31.51
CA ASP A 388 -10.83 2.78 -32.08
C ASP A 388 -11.63 3.70 -31.14
N LEU A 389 -12.68 3.21 -30.50
CA LEU A 389 -13.47 4.02 -29.56
C LEU A 389 -12.63 4.39 -28.31
N ARG A 390 -11.86 3.47 -27.78
CA ARG A 390 -10.96 3.73 -26.62
C ARG A 390 -9.90 4.76 -26.98
N GLN A 391 -9.31 4.60 -28.14
CA GLN A 391 -8.33 5.54 -28.67
C GLN A 391 -8.95 6.91 -28.86
N LYS A 392 -10.15 6.98 -29.44
CA LYS A 392 -10.91 8.21 -29.61
C LYS A 392 -11.17 8.90 -28.27
N ILE A 393 -11.74 8.19 -27.29
CA ILE A 393 -12.07 8.74 -25.96
C ILE A 393 -10.81 9.27 -25.27
N ALA A 394 -9.74 8.47 -25.21
CA ALA A 394 -8.48 8.88 -24.58
C ALA A 394 -7.92 10.12 -25.29
N THR A 395 -7.85 10.12 -26.62
CA THR A 395 -7.31 11.24 -27.40
C THR A 395 -8.12 12.52 -27.17
N GLU A 396 -9.45 12.46 -27.25
CA GLU A 396 -10.33 13.63 -27.14
C GLU A 396 -10.32 14.22 -25.73
N LEU A 397 -10.43 13.39 -24.69
CA LEU A 397 -10.46 13.86 -23.29
C LEU A 397 -9.10 14.40 -22.85
N LEU A 398 -8.00 13.70 -23.16
CA LEU A 398 -6.65 14.16 -22.82
C LEU A 398 -6.33 15.48 -23.53
N ALA A 399 -6.66 15.59 -24.84
CA ALA A 399 -6.47 16.83 -25.60
C ALA A 399 -7.29 17.98 -25.01
N ALA A 400 -8.56 17.75 -24.65
CA ALA A 400 -9.42 18.78 -24.06
C ALA A 400 -8.88 19.32 -22.73
N MET A 401 -8.41 18.42 -21.85
CA MET A 401 -7.82 18.80 -20.54
C MET A 401 -6.47 19.50 -20.74
N LYS A 402 -5.62 18.99 -21.63
CA LYS A 402 -4.33 19.60 -21.92
C LYS A 402 -4.47 21.00 -22.51
N GLN A 403 -5.39 21.22 -23.45
CA GLN A 403 -5.71 22.53 -24.01
C GLN A 403 -6.25 23.50 -22.96
N ALA A 404 -6.87 23.00 -21.90
CA ALA A 404 -7.32 23.79 -20.75
C ALA A 404 -6.21 24.03 -19.70
N GLY A 405 -4.96 23.66 -20.00
CA GLY A 405 -3.81 23.90 -19.12
C GLY A 405 -3.60 22.83 -18.03
N ALA A 406 -4.35 21.73 -18.05
CA ALA A 406 -4.20 20.68 -17.04
C ALA A 406 -2.95 19.82 -17.28
N THR A 407 -2.38 19.32 -16.19
CA THR A 407 -1.48 18.17 -16.20
C THR A 407 -2.32 16.90 -16.26
N THR A 408 -1.96 15.99 -17.16
CA THR A 408 -2.75 14.80 -17.45
C THR A 408 -2.03 13.52 -17.06
N ALA A 409 -2.80 12.53 -16.61
CA ALA A 409 -2.32 11.17 -16.36
C ALA A 409 -3.27 10.14 -16.97
N MET A 410 -2.79 8.91 -17.08
CA MET A 410 -3.62 7.77 -17.43
C MET A 410 -3.03 6.48 -16.86
N THR A 411 -3.85 5.71 -16.17
CA THR A 411 -3.52 4.32 -15.84
C THR A 411 -3.60 3.48 -17.11
N CYS A 412 -2.48 2.90 -17.55
CA CYS A 412 -2.37 2.39 -18.91
C CYS A 412 -1.41 1.20 -19.07
N THR A 413 -1.42 0.63 -20.26
CA THR A 413 -0.29 -0.15 -20.78
C THR A 413 0.61 0.76 -21.62
N PRO A 414 1.87 0.38 -21.88
CA PRO A 414 2.78 1.18 -22.72
C PRO A 414 2.21 1.46 -24.11
N GLU A 415 1.47 0.52 -24.69
CA GLU A 415 0.84 0.64 -26.01
C GLU A 415 -0.31 1.65 -25.98
N THR A 416 -1.12 1.62 -24.91
CA THR A 416 -2.23 2.56 -24.73
C THR A 416 -1.74 3.96 -24.43
N ALA A 417 -0.65 4.10 -23.70
CA ALA A 417 -0.04 5.41 -23.39
C ALA A 417 0.36 6.17 -24.65
N LEU A 418 0.85 5.48 -25.69
CA LEU A 418 1.21 6.10 -26.97
C LEU A 418 0.03 6.73 -27.72
N VAL A 419 -1.21 6.35 -27.36
CA VAL A 419 -2.43 6.94 -27.94
C VAL A 419 -2.59 8.41 -27.51
N GLY A 420 -2.05 8.80 -26.38
CA GLY A 420 -2.13 10.18 -25.86
C GLY A 420 -1.49 11.24 -26.76
N LYS A 421 -0.62 10.87 -27.71
CA LYS A 421 -0.03 11.74 -28.75
C LYS A 421 0.46 13.11 -28.22
N GLY A 422 1.24 13.12 -27.13
CA GLY A 422 1.75 14.34 -26.51
C GLY A 422 0.77 15.09 -25.60
N ASN A 423 -0.46 14.58 -25.42
CA ASN A 423 -1.44 15.11 -24.48
C ASN A 423 -1.45 14.35 -23.14
N LEU A 424 -0.53 13.40 -22.93
CA LEU A 424 -0.42 12.59 -21.74
C LEU A 424 0.92 12.88 -21.06
N ASP A 425 0.88 13.55 -19.92
CA ASP A 425 2.08 13.95 -19.17
C ASP A 425 2.61 12.81 -18.31
N TYR A 426 1.74 12.08 -17.63
CA TYR A 426 2.12 10.96 -16.75
C TYR A 426 1.58 9.63 -17.26
N TRP A 427 2.48 8.69 -17.49
CA TRP A 427 2.16 7.30 -17.77
C TRP A 427 2.13 6.52 -16.46
N LEU A 428 0.96 6.16 -15.96
CA LEU A 428 0.78 5.28 -14.82
C LEU A 428 0.68 3.84 -15.33
N VAL A 429 1.82 3.16 -15.47
CA VAL A 429 1.87 1.83 -16.11
C VAL A 429 1.67 0.73 -15.06
N ALA A 430 0.74 -0.20 -15.36
CA ALA A 430 0.47 -1.33 -14.48
C ALA A 430 1.73 -2.20 -14.27
N TYR A 431 2.02 -2.59 -13.03
CA TYR A 431 3.13 -3.48 -12.67
C TYR A 431 3.22 -4.70 -13.61
N LYS A 432 2.11 -5.39 -13.86
CA LYS A 432 2.05 -6.57 -14.75
C LYS A 432 2.46 -6.32 -16.19
N ARG A 433 2.39 -5.07 -16.65
CA ARG A 433 2.74 -4.65 -18.01
C ARG A 433 4.03 -3.85 -18.06
N PHE A 434 4.66 -3.67 -16.90
CA PHE A 434 5.89 -2.91 -16.80
C PHE A 434 7.07 -3.74 -17.31
N THR A 435 7.80 -3.22 -18.27
CA THR A 435 9.00 -3.85 -18.85
C THR A 435 10.12 -2.83 -18.92
N PRO A 436 11.40 -3.23 -18.96
CA PRO A 436 12.52 -2.29 -19.07
C PRO A 436 12.41 -1.31 -20.25
N GLY A 437 11.81 -1.74 -21.36
CA GLY A 437 11.62 -0.89 -22.56
C GLY A 437 10.63 0.27 -22.36
N VAL A 438 9.83 0.25 -21.30
CA VAL A 438 8.86 1.33 -21.01
C VAL A 438 9.56 2.64 -20.68
N PHE A 439 10.70 2.59 -19.99
CA PHE A 439 11.49 3.80 -19.68
C PHE A 439 11.88 4.57 -20.94
N GLU A 440 12.36 3.87 -21.96
CA GLU A 440 12.77 4.50 -23.22
C GLU A 440 11.54 5.00 -24.02
N LYS A 441 10.43 4.26 -24.00
CA LYS A 441 9.18 4.69 -24.66
C LYS A 441 8.63 5.98 -24.04
N ALA A 442 8.58 6.07 -22.71
CA ALA A 442 8.11 7.27 -21.99
C ALA A 442 9.05 8.46 -22.24
N ARG A 443 10.37 8.24 -22.13
CA ARG A 443 11.37 9.28 -22.42
C ARG A 443 11.24 9.83 -23.85
N LYS A 444 11.07 8.98 -24.86
CA LYS A 444 10.85 9.40 -26.25
C LYS A 444 9.55 10.17 -26.45
N ALA A 445 8.53 9.86 -25.65
CA ALA A 445 7.26 10.57 -25.67
C ALA A 445 7.30 11.90 -24.88
N GLY A 446 8.39 12.20 -24.17
CA GLY A 446 8.50 13.36 -23.28
C GLY A 446 7.58 13.26 -22.06
N ALA A 447 7.21 12.05 -21.65
CA ALA A 447 6.28 11.81 -20.57
C ALA A 447 7.00 11.35 -19.29
N HIS A 448 6.45 11.75 -18.14
CA HIS A 448 6.83 11.23 -16.83
C HIS A 448 6.35 9.78 -16.69
N LEU A 449 7.19 8.93 -16.13
CA LEU A 449 6.87 7.51 -15.96
C LEU A 449 6.61 7.19 -14.50
N ALA A 450 5.44 6.65 -14.22
CA ALA A 450 5.08 6.09 -12.92
C ALA A 450 4.59 4.64 -13.08
N MET A 451 4.72 3.87 -12.02
CA MET A 451 4.18 2.50 -11.94
C MET A 451 3.05 2.44 -10.93
N TYR A 452 1.99 1.70 -11.25
CA TYR A 452 1.03 1.31 -10.22
C TYR A 452 1.02 -0.21 -10.04
N ALA A 453 0.96 -0.62 -8.79
CA ALA A 453 0.79 -2.01 -8.42
C ALA A 453 -0.59 -2.20 -7.78
N ASN A 454 -1.23 -3.33 -8.07
CA ASN A 454 -2.35 -3.76 -7.26
C ASN A 454 -1.76 -4.26 -5.96
N ALA A 455 -1.84 -3.39 -4.97
CA ALA A 455 -1.43 -3.62 -3.60
C ALA A 455 -0.16 -4.44 -3.44
N THR A 456 0.52 -4.13 -2.51
CA THR A 456 1.43 -4.92 -1.74
C THR A 456 1.02 -6.38 -1.77
N LEU A 457 1.33 -7.03 -2.88
CA LEU A 457 0.92 -8.40 -3.14
C LEU A 457 1.44 -9.26 -1.98
N THR A 458 0.57 -9.59 -1.05
CA THR A 458 0.90 -10.39 0.15
C THR A 458 1.72 -11.64 -0.21
N GLY A 459 1.54 -12.17 -1.40
CA GLY A 459 2.30 -13.30 -1.92
C GLY A 459 3.66 -12.98 -2.54
N ASN A 460 4.08 -11.71 -2.59
CA ASN A 460 5.41 -11.33 -3.10
C ASN A 460 6.43 -11.06 -1.97
N GLY A 461 5.99 -11.22 -0.72
CA GLY A 461 6.82 -11.04 0.47
C GLY A 461 6.68 -9.68 1.13
N THR A 462 7.09 -9.64 2.38
CA THR A 462 7.08 -8.42 3.21
C THR A 462 7.99 -7.34 2.62
N SER A 463 9.16 -7.71 2.11
CA SER A 463 10.13 -6.79 1.50
C SER A 463 9.65 -6.11 0.21
N PHE A 464 8.58 -6.62 -0.43
CA PHE A 464 8.09 -6.08 -1.70
C PHE A 464 7.67 -4.61 -1.58
N SER A 465 6.89 -4.27 -0.56
CA SER A 465 6.42 -2.89 -0.34
C SER A 465 7.58 -1.94 -0.09
N ARG A 466 8.50 -2.30 0.82
CA ARG A 466 9.69 -1.51 1.12
C ARG A 466 10.55 -1.27 -0.13
N PHE A 467 10.78 -2.31 -0.94
CA PHE A 467 11.59 -2.21 -2.15
C PHE A 467 10.96 -1.29 -3.21
N PHE A 468 9.66 -1.45 -3.49
CA PHE A 468 8.97 -0.73 -4.55
C PHE A 468 8.49 0.68 -4.16
N PHE A 469 8.43 1.02 -2.87
CA PHE A 469 8.27 2.40 -2.42
C PHE A 469 9.60 3.10 -2.08
N GLY A 470 10.73 2.38 -2.16
CA GLY A 470 12.05 2.86 -1.78
C GLY A 470 13.10 2.73 -2.89
N TYR A 471 13.90 1.70 -2.77
CA TYR A 471 15.13 1.55 -3.58
C TYR A 471 14.88 1.42 -5.07
N TRP A 472 13.85 0.66 -5.49
CA TRP A 472 13.63 0.39 -6.91
C TRP A 472 13.29 1.64 -7.73
N PRO A 473 12.28 2.45 -7.36
CA PRO A 473 11.96 3.65 -8.12
C PRO A 473 13.10 4.68 -8.08
N TRP A 474 13.78 4.83 -6.94
CA TRP A 474 14.90 5.74 -6.84
C TRP A 474 16.07 5.33 -7.76
N ALA A 475 16.47 4.06 -7.72
CA ALA A 475 17.61 3.55 -8.49
C ALA A 475 17.35 3.52 -10.00
N THR A 476 16.11 3.27 -10.42
CA THR A 476 15.73 3.18 -11.83
C THR A 476 15.43 4.51 -12.47
N GLY A 477 15.24 5.58 -11.66
CA GLY A 477 14.82 6.90 -12.13
C GLY A 477 13.34 6.94 -12.49
N LEU A 478 12.52 6.11 -11.85
CA LEU A 478 11.06 6.20 -11.95
C LEU A 478 10.58 7.47 -11.25
N GLU A 479 9.54 8.12 -11.77
CA GLU A 479 9.04 9.40 -11.25
C GLU A 479 7.80 9.29 -10.38
N GLY A 480 7.26 8.08 -10.26
CA GLY A 480 6.15 7.81 -9.34
C GLY A 480 5.89 6.34 -9.12
N MET A 481 5.44 6.01 -7.91
CA MET A 481 4.93 4.71 -7.53
C MET A 481 3.63 4.86 -6.79
N THR A 482 2.60 4.17 -7.27
CA THR A 482 1.28 4.17 -6.62
C THR A 482 0.80 2.75 -6.37
N ALA A 483 -0.01 2.57 -5.34
CA ALA A 483 -0.59 1.27 -5.01
C ALA A 483 -2.11 1.35 -4.87
N TRP A 484 -2.82 0.39 -5.41
CA TRP A 484 -4.24 0.22 -5.20
C TRP A 484 -4.46 -0.78 -4.07
N THR A 485 -5.03 -0.43 -2.96
CA THR A 485 -5.59 0.84 -2.52
C THR A 485 -5.62 0.93 -0.99
N TRP A 486 -5.63 2.14 -0.46
CA TRP A 486 -5.87 2.47 0.96
C TRP A 486 -7.25 3.12 1.11
N PRO A 487 -7.98 3.05 2.21
CA PRO A 487 -8.75 1.87 2.60
C PRO A 487 -10.02 1.78 1.77
N MET A 488 -10.37 0.64 1.30
CA MET A 488 -11.79 0.38 1.11
C MET A 488 -12.35 0.08 2.49
N THR A 489 -13.17 0.95 3.03
CA THR A 489 -13.91 0.65 4.27
C THR A 489 -14.65 -0.65 4.02
N PRO A 490 -14.24 -1.77 4.59
CA PRO A 490 -15.08 -2.94 4.51
C PRO A 490 -16.35 -2.56 5.26
N LYS A 491 -17.50 -2.66 4.63
CA LYS A 491 -18.78 -2.67 5.34
C LYS A 491 -18.78 -3.75 6.45
N ARG A 492 -17.76 -4.57 6.46
CA ARG A 492 -17.51 -5.70 7.33
C ARG A 492 -15.99 -5.82 7.52
N PHE A 493 -15.45 -5.05 8.43
CA PHE A 493 -14.26 -5.51 9.12
C PHE A 493 -14.72 -6.78 9.84
N PRO A 494 -14.20 -7.96 9.53
CA PRO A 494 -14.69 -9.17 10.19
C PRO A 494 -14.35 -9.05 11.66
N ALA A 495 -15.39 -8.92 12.50
CA ALA A 495 -15.23 -8.87 13.94
C ALA A 495 -14.62 -10.18 14.49
N ASN A 496 -14.73 -11.25 13.71
CA ASN A 496 -14.13 -12.56 13.93
C ASN A 496 -13.68 -13.05 12.55
N LEU A 497 -12.39 -13.17 12.38
CA LEU A 497 -11.80 -13.80 11.22
C LEU A 497 -11.94 -15.29 11.34
N ASP A 498 -13.15 -15.74 11.04
CA ASP A 498 -13.39 -17.11 10.70
C ASP A 498 -12.58 -17.40 9.42
N PRO A 499 -11.57 -18.30 9.47
CA PRO A 499 -10.83 -18.71 8.28
C PRO A 499 -11.74 -19.13 7.13
N ALA A 500 -12.93 -19.67 7.43
CA ALA A 500 -13.97 -20.01 6.46
C ALA A 500 -14.67 -18.79 5.84
N ARG A 501 -14.45 -17.58 6.38
CA ARG A 501 -15.03 -16.32 5.90
C ARG A 501 -14.01 -15.30 5.46
N ALA A 502 -12.71 -15.67 5.40
CA ALA A 502 -11.67 -14.79 4.90
C ALA A 502 -12.05 -14.29 3.50
N GLU A 503 -12.37 -13.02 3.41
CA GLU A 503 -12.68 -12.38 2.13
C GLU A 503 -11.36 -12.07 1.43
N GLY A 504 -11.20 -12.50 0.18
CA GLY A 504 -10.00 -12.27 -0.64
C GLY A 504 -9.65 -10.79 -0.90
N ALA A 505 -10.41 -9.88 -0.29
CA ALA A 505 -10.19 -8.44 -0.34
C ALA A 505 -9.11 -7.95 0.64
N LEU A 506 -8.70 -8.75 1.64
CA LEU A 506 -7.68 -8.34 2.61
C LEU A 506 -6.27 -8.31 2.05
N ASP A 507 -6.02 -9.00 0.96
CA ASP A 507 -4.70 -9.04 0.33
C ASP A 507 -4.35 -7.77 -0.46
N VAL A 508 -5.34 -6.93 -0.78
CA VAL A 508 -5.16 -5.70 -1.58
C VAL A 508 -5.23 -4.40 -0.76
N HIS A 509 -5.45 -4.47 0.55
CA HIS A 509 -5.58 -3.28 1.37
C HIS A 509 -4.32 -3.01 2.19
N ASP A 510 -3.81 -1.79 2.09
CA ASP A 510 -2.62 -1.35 2.79
C ASP A 510 -2.93 -0.87 4.22
N GLY A 511 -4.12 -0.30 4.45
CA GLY A 511 -4.58 0.11 5.77
C GLY A 511 -6.10 0.07 5.86
N PHE A 512 -6.64 0.26 7.07
CA PHE A 512 -8.06 0.27 7.35
C PHE A 512 -8.40 1.35 8.39
N LEU A 513 -9.64 1.82 8.40
CA LEU A 513 -10.19 2.51 9.55
C LEU A 513 -10.93 1.51 10.43
N GLY A 514 -10.57 1.42 11.69
CA GLY A 514 -11.24 0.64 12.70
C GLY A 514 -12.69 1.10 12.95
N ARG A 515 -13.38 0.43 13.85
CA ARG A 515 -14.75 0.80 14.23
C ARG A 515 -14.81 2.13 14.98
N ASP A 516 -13.73 2.50 15.63
CA ASP A 516 -13.50 3.77 16.32
C ASP A 516 -12.96 4.89 15.41
N ASP A 517 -12.97 4.64 14.10
CA ASP A 517 -12.45 5.53 13.06
C ASP A 517 -10.92 5.81 13.17
N ARG A 518 -10.16 5.04 13.97
CA ARG A 518 -8.69 5.09 14.01
C ARG A 518 -8.06 4.24 12.90
N PRO A 519 -6.88 4.61 12.39
CA PRO A 519 -6.17 3.78 11.43
C PRO A 519 -5.78 2.42 12.03
N VAL A 520 -5.97 1.38 11.26
CA VAL A 520 -5.45 0.03 11.52
C VAL A 520 -4.53 -0.32 10.36
N PRO A 521 -3.23 -0.06 10.49
CA PRO A 521 -2.30 -0.31 9.41
C PRO A 521 -2.11 -1.81 9.17
N THR A 522 -1.62 -2.14 7.99
CA THR A 522 -1.11 -3.47 7.69
C THR A 522 0.42 -3.47 7.74
N ILE A 523 1.01 -4.66 7.93
CA ILE A 523 2.47 -4.81 7.86
C ILE A 523 3.00 -4.25 6.53
N GLN A 524 2.29 -4.47 5.41
CA GLN A 524 2.71 -3.97 4.10
C GLN A 524 2.68 -2.43 4.02
N TRP A 525 1.73 -1.79 4.72
CA TRP A 525 1.65 -0.33 4.76
C TRP A 525 2.80 0.28 5.55
N GLU A 526 3.10 -0.31 6.72
CA GLU A 526 4.28 0.06 7.50
C GLU A 526 5.58 -0.12 6.71
N LEU A 527 5.71 -1.23 5.98
CA LEU A 527 6.88 -1.48 5.15
C LEU A 527 6.92 -0.59 3.89
N ALA A 528 5.80 -0.08 3.42
CA ALA A 528 5.80 0.97 2.39
C ALA A 528 6.37 2.28 2.96
N ARG A 529 6.02 2.67 4.21
CA ARG A 529 6.63 3.80 4.92
C ARG A 529 8.13 3.64 5.04
N GLU A 530 8.60 2.47 5.49
CA GLU A 530 10.02 2.15 5.55
C GLU A 530 10.73 2.34 4.19
N GLY A 531 10.05 1.97 3.09
CA GLY A 531 10.55 2.19 1.74
C GLY A 531 10.64 3.67 1.38
N VAL A 532 9.61 4.45 1.70
CA VAL A 532 9.63 5.91 1.50
C VAL A 532 10.76 6.53 2.30
N ASP A 533 10.98 6.09 3.54
CA ASP A 533 12.08 6.58 4.35
C ASP A 533 13.44 6.18 3.78
N ASP A 534 13.62 4.95 3.28
CA ASP A 534 14.84 4.56 2.54
C ASP A 534 15.13 5.53 1.39
N MET A 535 14.10 5.92 0.63
CA MET A 535 14.24 6.89 -0.46
C MET A 535 14.60 8.30 0.05
N ARG A 536 13.99 8.74 1.15
CA ARG A 536 14.29 10.03 1.79
C ARG A 536 15.74 10.09 2.29
N TYR A 537 16.24 8.99 2.87
CA TYR A 537 17.66 8.84 3.22
C TYR A 537 18.56 9.06 1.99
N LEU A 538 18.29 8.36 0.89
CA LEU A 538 19.07 8.49 -0.35
C LEU A 538 19.03 9.90 -0.95
N ALA A 539 17.87 10.55 -0.92
CA ALA A 539 17.71 11.94 -1.40
C ALA A 539 18.48 12.91 -0.53
N THR A 540 18.39 12.77 0.80
CA THR A 540 19.11 13.63 1.76
C THR A 540 20.62 13.46 1.64
N ILE A 541 21.10 12.21 1.50
CA ILE A 541 22.52 11.92 1.25
C ILE A 541 22.99 12.62 -0.02
N ALA A 542 22.25 12.49 -1.14
CA ALA A 542 22.63 13.14 -2.41
C ALA A 542 22.73 14.65 -2.28
N ARG A 543 21.80 15.30 -1.60
CA ARG A 543 21.82 16.74 -1.36
C ARG A 543 22.98 17.18 -0.47
N LEU A 544 23.19 16.50 0.65
CA LEU A 544 24.27 16.84 1.60
C LEU A 544 25.64 16.56 0.98
N ALA A 545 25.82 15.50 0.21
CA ALA A 545 27.05 15.22 -0.53
C ALA A 545 27.37 16.34 -1.53
N ALA A 546 26.37 16.80 -2.31
CA ALA A 546 26.54 17.94 -3.22
C ALA A 546 26.98 19.22 -2.48
N ARG A 547 26.36 19.51 -1.32
CA ARG A 547 26.74 20.65 -0.47
C ARG A 547 28.15 20.50 0.10
N ALA A 548 28.48 19.33 0.64
CA ALA A 548 29.80 19.02 1.19
C ALA A 548 30.91 19.20 0.14
N ARG A 549 30.66 18.77 -1.10
CA ARG A 549 31.59 18.91 -2.22
C ARG A 549 31.89 20.40 -2.57
N SER A 550 30.86 21.25 -2.45
CA SER A 550 31.00 22.69 -2.73
C SER A 550 31.67 23.50 -1.60
N SER A 551 31.88 22.91 -0.42
CA SER A 551 32.49 23.60 0.73
C SER A 551 33.97 23.85 0.58
N GLY A 552 34.68 23.05 -0.24
CA GLY A 552 36.13 23.08 -0.39
C GLY A 552 36.91 22.46 0.76
N ASP A 553 36.25 22.01 1.82
CA ASP A 553 36.87 21.26 2.94
C ASP A 553 37.23 19.84 2.50
N ALA A 554 38.47 19.42 2.71
CA ALA A 554 38.97 18.14 2.27
C ALA A 554 38.26 16.94 2.99
N GLY A 555 37.82 17.14 4.23
CA GLY A 555 37.04 16.12 4.99
C GLY A 555 35.64 15.98 4.40
N ALA A 556 34.98 17.11 4.14
CA ALA A 556 33.67 17.17 3.51
C ALA A 556 33.67 16.55 2.11
N VAL A 557 34.70 16.85 1.27
CA VAL A 557 34.84 16.26 -0.06
C VAL A 557 34.98 14.73 0.02
N ARG A 558 35.82 14.22 0.94
CA ARG A 558 35.94 12.76 1.14
C ARG A 558 34.62 12.11 1.58
N ALA A 559 33.88 12.76 2.47
CA ALA A 559 32.55 12.26 2.89
C ALA A 559 31.56 12.26 1.72
N ALA A 560 31.64 13.27 0.84
CA ALA A 560 30.84 13.32 -0.38
C ALA A 560 31.20 12.21 -1.38
N ASP A 561 32.49 11.90 -1.54
CA ASP A 561 32.96 10.81 -2.42
C ASP A 561 32.48 9.43 -1.93
N GLU A 562 32.52 9.18 -0.60
CA GLU A 562 31.96 7.97 0.00
C GLU A 562 30.45 7.86 -0.23
N ALA A 563 29.73 8.98 -0.06
CA ALA A 563 28.29 9.06 -0.30
C ALA A 563 27.94 8.76 -1.78
N ASP A 564 28.67 9.37 -2.72
CA ASP A 564 28.46 9.12 -4.16
C ASP A 564 28.76 7.67 -4.54
N ALA A 565 29.80 7.07 -3.97
CA ALA A 565 30.12 5.66 -4.16
C ALA A 565 29.00 4.75 -3.63
N PHE A 566 28.46 5.07 -2.46
CA PHE A 566 27.32 4.35 -1.89
C PHE A 566 26.07 4.47 -2.78
N LEU A 567 25.70 5.69 -3.19
CA LEU A 567 24.55 5.91 -4.08
C LEU A 567 24.70 5.18 -5.42
N ALA A 568 25.91 5.18 -5.98
CA ALA A 568 26.25 4.43 -7.20
C ALA A 568 26.08 2.92 -6.98
N SER A 569 26.52 2.40 -5.81
CA SER A 569 26.36 0.98 -5.46
C SER A 569 24.90 0.54 -5.36
N VAL A 570 24.03 1.41 -4.80
CA VAL A 570 22.59 1.15 -4.73
C VAL A 570 21.99 1.09 -6.14
N LYS A 571 22.33 2.04 -7.02
CA LYS A 571 21.88 2.02 -8.42
C LYS A 571 22.35 0.78 -9.17
N ALA A 572 23.59 0.39 -9.00
CA ALA A 572 24.16 -0.80 -9.65
C ALA A 572 23.53 -2.13 -9.19
N ALA A 573 23.01 -2.16 -7.95
CA ALA A 573 22.36 -3.35 -7.39
C ALA A 573 20.91 -3.54 -7.84
N VAL A 574 20.35 -2.61 -8.65
CA VAL A 574 18.94 -2.65 -9.06
C VAL A 574 18.82 -2.75 -10.58
N VAL A 575 18.01 -3.70 -11.04
CA VAL A 575 17.65 -3.82 -12.46
C VAL A 575 16.27 -3.25 -12.74
N ARG A 576 16.07 -2.73 -13.96
CA ARG A 576 14.82 -2.08 -14.40
C ARG A 576 13.63 -3.04 -14.59
N ASP A 577 13.87 -4.34 -14.59
CA ASP A 577 12.79 -5.34 -14.70
C ASP A 577 12.18 -5.63 -13.31
N PRO A 578 10.98 -5.11 -12.98
CA PRO A 578 10.38 -5.29 -11.66
C PRO A 578 9.99 -6.75 -11.39
N HIS A 579 9.80 -7.56 -12.42
CA HIS A 579 9.39 -8.97 -12.28
C HIS A 579 10.51 -9.89 -11.80
N ARG A 580 11.76 -9.38 -11.73
CA ARG A 580 12.89 -10.10 -11.14
C ARG A 580 12.81 -10.19 -9.62
N TYR A 581 11.95 -9.38 -8.99
CA TYR A 581 11.91 -9.23 -7.53
C TYR A 581 10.71 -9.97 -6.94
N THR A 582 10.98 -11.17 -6.42
CA THR A 582 10.03 -11.97 -5.63
C THR A 582 10.75 -12.39 -4.36
N PHE A 583 10.38 -11.78 -3.23
CA PHE A 583 11.10 -11.89 -1.96
C PHE A 583 10.66 -13.07 -1.10
N GLU A 584 9.61 -13.78 -1.47
CA GLU A 584 9.17 -15.00 -0.81
C GLU A 584 8.92 -16.10 -1.83
N ASP A 585 9.22 -17.32 -1.44
CA ASP A 585 8.82 -18.47 -2.24
C ASP A 585 7.30 -18.57 -2.26
N PRO A 586 6.69 -18.51 -3.43
CA PRO A 586 5.25 -18.49 -3.53
C PRO A 586 4.58 -19.79 -3.09
N LYS A 587 5.28 -20.87 -2.84
CA LYS A 587 4.74 -22.16 -2.39
C LYS A 587 4.88 -22.36 -0.88
N THR A 588 5.94 -21.81 -0.29
CA THR A 588 6.31 -22.06 1.10
C THR A 588 6.29 -20.79 1.97
N LEU A 589 6.18 -19.60 1.37
CA LEU A 589 6.37 -18.30 2.03
C LEU A 589 7.76 -18.12 2.67
N ALA A 590 8.71 -19.00 2.35
CA ALA A 590 10.08 -18.85 2.82
C ALA A 590 10.72 -17.61 2.20
N PRO A 591 11.50 -16.83 2.97
CA PRO A 591 12.23 -15.69 2.44
C PRO A 591 13.18 -16.10 1.32
N ARG A 592 13.29 -15.27 0.28
CA ARG A 592 14.16 -15.50 -0.88
C ARG A 592 15.05 -14.30 -1.12
N LYS A 593 16.28 -14.57 -1.55
CA LYS A 593 17.11 -13.55 -2.17
C LYS A 593 16.59 -13.27 -3.58
N ALA A 594 16.09 -12.06 -3.78
CA ALA A 594 15.51 -11.62 -5.05
C ALA A 594 16.53 -10.79 -5.82
N PHE A 595 17.14 -11.38 -6.85
CA PHE A 595 18.13 -10.74 -7.71
C PHE A 595 19.21 -9.94 -6.94
N GLY A 596 19.80 -10.58 -5.92
CA GLY A 596 20.84 -9.98 -5.09
C GLY A 596 20.34 -9.26 -3.84
N TRP A 597 19.02 -9.13 -3.63
CA TRP A 597 18.43 -8.50 -2.46
C TRP A 597 17.74 -9.50 -1.54
N ASP A 598 18.07 -9.45 -0.26
CA ASP A 598 17.33 -10.08 0.82
C ASP A 598 17.18 -9.10 2.01
N TRP A 599 16.55 -9.54 3.08
CA TRP A 599 16.31 -8.69 4.25
C TRP A 599 17.60 -8.11 4.85
N THR A 600 18.72 -8.82 4.80
CA THR A 600 20.01 -8.34 5.31
C THR A 600 20.57 -7.19 4.45
N ASP A 601 20.33 -7.21 3.13
CA ASP A 601 20.74 -6.12 2.24
C ASP A 601 19.99 -4.82 2.55
N PHE A 602 18.69 -4.90 2.90
CA PHE A 602 17.90 -3.73 3.32
C PHE A 602 18.45 -3.14 4.62
N GLU A 603 18.67 -3.97 5.63
CA GLU A 603 19.19 -3.51 6.92
C GLU A 603 20.60 -2.93 6.82
N ALA A 604 21.49 -3.58 6.04
CA ALA A 604 22.83 -3.07 5.82
C ALA A 604 22.83 -1.70 5.12
N ARG A 605 21.98 -1.52 4.10
CA ARG A 605 21.87 -0.24 3.37
C ARG A 605 21.26 0.86 4.23
N ARG A 606 20.25 0.58 5.05
CA ARG A 606 19.68 1.55 6.00
C ARG A 606 20.76 1.99 6.99
N ARG A 607 21.53 1.07 7.56
CA ARG A 607 22.64 1.38 8.46
C ARG A 607 23.69 2.25 7.79
N SER A 608 24.14 1.89 6.59
CA SER A 608 25.10 2.70 5.83
C SER A 608 24.56 4.10 5.51
N SER A 609 23.26 4.21 5.19
CA SER A 609 22.61 5.49 4.95
C SER A 609 22.61 6.36 6.20
N PHE A 610 22.31 5.80 7.36
CA PHE A 610 22.33 6.49 8.64
C PHE A 610 23.75 6.99 8.97
N GLU A 611 24.76 6.14 8.85
CA GLU A 611 26.17 6.46 9.14
C GLU A 611 26.69 7.57 8.20
N LEU A 612 26.34 7.51 6.90
CA LEU A 612 26.70 8.55 5.95
C LEU A 612 26.03 9.88 6.25
N LEU A 613 24.77 9.88 6.64
CA LEU A 613 24.09 11.12 7.02
C LEU A 613 24.68 11.72 8.29
N ALA A 614 25.01 10.91 9.31
CA ALA A 614 25.69 11.38 10.51
C ALA A 614 27.04 12.02 10.16
N LYS A 615 27.79 11.43 9.23
CA LYS A 615 29.08 11.95 8.76
C LYS A 615 28.92 13.25 7.96
N LEU A 616 27.98 13.30 7.03
CA LEU A 616 27.74 14.47 6.17
C LEU A 616 27.14 15.63 6.96
N SER A 617 26.32 15.38 7.97
CA SER A 617 25.72 16.43 8.81
C SER A 617 26.75 17.22 9.60
N ALA A 618 27.89 16.64 9.94
CA ALA A 618 29.00 17.32 10.59
C ALA A 618 29.60 18.47 9.75
N PHE A 619 29.37 18.45 8.44
CA PHE A 619 29.84 19.48 7.48
C PHE A 619 28.69 20.35 6.95
N ALA A 620 27.47 20.19 7.49
CA ALA A 620 26.29 20.89 6.96
C ALA A 620 26.00 22.22 7.70
N GLY A 621 26.79 22.55 8.73
CA GLY A 621 26.69 23.77 9.54
C GLY A 621 26.91 25.06 8.78
#